data_844530ed686e7dae0b760b2ce85705a0
#
_entry.id   844530ed686e7dae0b760b2ce85705a0
#
_cell.length_a   1.000
_cell.length_b   1.000
_cell.length_c   1.000
_cell.angle_alpha   90.00
_cell.angle_beta   90.00
_cell.angle_gamma   90.00
#
_symmetry.space_group_name_H-M   'P 1'
#
loop_
_entity.id
_entity.type
_entity.pdbx_description
1 polymer ?
#
loop_
_entity_poly.entity_id
_entity_poly.type
_entity_poly.pdbx_seq_one_letter_code
_entity_poly.pdbx_strand_id
1 'polypeptide(L)'
;GGRGRGYDDECAVARGIVTLSGIVTASSAARRRRLVAADGGGPDGSGDVGSLRLSELQPLEISYVTADGVHVVPRSDLAAASVDPIAVDEQAWLRRLADDPGLAARLALRAGRQIAGTRPVLAGVDSYGIDVNIGSVHSGVREFLRVPFPQVCADSEDVHRALAELTR
;
A
#
# COMPACT_ATOMS: atom_id res chain seq x y z
N GLY A 1 33.65 7.47 -10.32
CA GLY A 1 32.98 6.24 -9.95
C GLY A 1 31.84 6.56 -9.00
N GLY A 2 30.67 6.94 -9.55
CA GLY A 2 29.44 7.14 -8.79
C GLY A 2 28.81 5.80 -8.52
N ARG A 3 28.79 5.36 -7.27
CA ARG A 3 27.93 4.24 -6.84
C ARG A 3 26.52 4.80 -6.77
N GLY A 4 25.67 4.42 -7.73
CA GLY A 4 24.23 4.59 -7.59
C GLY A 4 23.81 3.90 -6.29
N ARG A 5 23.24 4.66 -5.37
CA ARG A 5 22.52 4.07 -4.24
C ARG A 5 21.29 3.42 -4.84
N GLY A 6 21.31 2.09 -4.89
CA GLY A 6 20.12 1.33 -5.10
C GLY A 6 19.11 1.78 -4.03
N TYR A 7 17.93 2.08 -4.46
CA TYR A 7 16.78 2.18 -3.58
C TYR A 7 16.61 0.78 -3.00
N ASP A 8 17.07 0.61 -1.76
CA ASP A 8 16.94 -0.65 -1.07
C ASP A 8 15.46 -0.96 -0.94
N ASP A 9 15.13 -2.18 -1.28
CA ASP A 9 13.81 -2.84 -1.28
C ASP A 9 13.15 -2.90 0.13
N GLU A 10 13.53 -2.00 1.03
CA GLU A 10 13.13 -2.01 2.44
C GLU A 10 11.71 -1.44 2.72
N CYS A 11 11.02 -0.92 1.71
CA CYS A 11 9.74 -0.25 1.93
C CYS A 11 8.49 -1.13 1.79
N ALA A 12 8.60 -2.37 1.37
CA ALA A 12 7.44 -3.24 1.25
C ALA A 12 7.18 -4.00 2.57
N VAL A 13 6.64 -3.32 3.57
CA VAL A 13 6.16 -4.01 4.76
C VAL A 13 4.66 -4.19 4.67
N ALA A 14 4.23 -5.45 4.70
CA ALA A 14 2.82 -5.80 4.69
C ALA A 14 2.14 -5.21 5.93
N ARG A 15 1.13 -4.37 5.73
CA ARG A 15 0.24 -3.82 6.77
C ARG A 15 -0.77 -4.86 7.26
N GLY A 16 -0.95 -5.89 6.47
CA GLY A 16 -1.83 -7.02 6.73
C GLY A 16 -1.68 -8.05 5.63
N ILE A 17 -2.31 -9.18 5.83
CA ILE A 17 -2.32 -10.29 4.87
C ILE A 17 -3.75 -10.52 4.42
N VAL A 18 -3.99 -10.40 3.11
CA VAL A 18 -5.25 -10.81 2.52
C VAL A 18 -5.09 -12.23 2.00
N THR A 19 -5.88 -13.16 2.51
CA THR A 19 -5.94 -14.52 2.05
C THR A 19 -7.21 -14.74 1.22
N LEU A 20 -7.02 -15.22 0.01
CA LEU A 20 -8.11 -15.56 -0.90
C LEU A 20 -8.06 -17.07 -1.16
N SER A 21 -9.10 -17.78 -0.75
CA SER A 21 -9.30 -19.19 -1.08
C SER A 21 -10.43 -19.31 -2.09
N GLY A 22 -10.26 -20.10 -3.15
CA GLY A 22 -11.28 -20.16 -4.17
C GLY A 22 -10.96 -21.11 -5.32
N ILE A 23 -11.79 -21.05 -6.35
CA ILE A 23 -11.65 -21.86 -7.55
C ILE A 23 -10.80 -21.10 -8.58
N VAL A 24 -9.72 -21.73 -9.04
CA VAL A 24 -8.85 -21.17 -10.07
C VAL A 24 -9.29 -21.70 -11.43
N THR A 25 -9.58 -20.81 -12.36
CA THR A 25 -9.92 -21.13 -13.73
C THR A 25 -8.98 -20.45 -14.72
N ALA A 26 -8.81 -21.04 -15.90
CA ALA A 26 -8.01 -20.40 -16.94
C ALA A 26 -8.70 -19.11 -17.43
N SER A 27 -7.96 -18.01 -17.47
CA SER A 27 -8.47 -16.75 -17.98
C SER A 27 -8.75 -16.83 -19.48
N SER A 28 -9.83 -16.19 -19.92
CA SER A 28 -10.17 -16.12 -21.34
C SER A 28 -9.10 -15.34 -22.15
N ALA A 29 -8.94 -15.69 -23.42
CA ALA A 29 -8.00 -15.01 -24.30
C ALA A 29 -8.30 -13.50 -24.47
N ALA A 30 -9.59 -13.11 -24.37
CA ALA A 30 -10.00 -11.70 -24.44
C ALA A 30 -9.56 -10.92 -23.21
N ARG A 31 -9.65 -11.51 -22.01
CA ARG A 31 -9.25 -10.88 -20.76
C ARG A 31 -7.73 -10.76 -20.66
N ARG A 32 -7.00 -11.79 -21.11
CA ARG A 32 -5.53 -11.75 -21.22
C ARG A 32 -5.06 -10.58 -22.08
N ARG A 33 -5.67 -10.37 -23.26
CA ARG A 33 -5.34 -9.24 -24.15
C ARG A 33 -5.59 -7.88 -23.49
N ARG A 34 -6.67 -7.71 -22.72
CA ARG A 34 -6.97 -6.45 -22.03
C ARG A 34 -5.94 -6.12 -20.95
N LEU A 35 -5.51 -7.11 -20.16
CA LEU A 35 -4.52 -6.91 -19.10
C LEU A 35 -3.14 -6.54 -19.67
N VAL A 36 -2.71 -7.22 -20.73
CA VAL A 36 -1.44 -6.89 -21.42
C VAL A 36 -1.49 -5.49 -22.04
N ALA A 37 -2.63 -5.06 -22.58
CA ALA A 37 -2.79 -3.71 -23.13
C ALA A 37 -2.81 -2.63 -22.04
N ALA A 38 -3.34 -2.93 -20.84
CA ALA A 38 -3.37 -1.99 -19.72
C ALA A 38 -1.98 -1.75 -19.10
N ASP A 39 -1.08 -2.71 -19.21
CA ASP A 39 0.27 -2.65 -18.64
C ASP A 39 1.28 -1.90 -19.56
N GLY A 40 0.78 -1.16 -20.56
CA GLY A 40 1.60 -0.29 -21.43
C GLY A 40 2.49 -1.04 -22.42
N GLY A 41 2.25 -2.33 -22.63
CA GLY A 41 2.87 -3.08 -23.71
C GLY A 41 2.45 -2.51 -25.05
N GLY A 42 3.32 -1.68 -25.67
CA GLY A 42 3.10 -1.12 -27.00
C GLY A 42 2.91 -2.22 -28.05
N PRO A 43 2.37 -1.89 -29.23
CA PRO A 43 2.09 -2.84 -30.32
C PRO A 43 3.34 -3.60 -30.81
N ASP A 44 4.53 -3.15 -30.43
CA ASP A 44 5.83 -3.73 -30.80
C ASP A 44 6.43 -4.62 -29.69
N GLY A 45 5.62 -4.98 -28.68
CA GLY A 45 6.06 -5.80 -27.55
C GLY A 45 6.61 -7.16 -27.98
N SER A 46 7.86 -7.18 -28.41
CA SER A 46 8.68 -8.40 -28.59
C SER A 46 9.10 -9.05 -27.27
N GLY A 47 8.52 -8.61 -26.15
CA GLY A 47 8.62 -9.32 -24.88
C GLY A 47 7.89 -10.66 -25.03
N ASP A 48 8.56 -11.76 -24.78
CA ASP A 48 8.03 -13.12 -24.81
C ASP A 48 6.84 -13.28 -23.85
N VAL A 49 5.66 -12.76 -24.25
CA VAL A 49 4.38 -12.90 -23.53
C VAL A 49 3.85 -14.35 -23.67
N GLY A 50 4.50 -15.17 -24.48
CA GLY A 50 4.06 -16.53 -24.80
C GLY A 50 4.04 -17.48 -23.59
N SER A 51 4.75 -17.14 -22.51
CA SER A 51 4.85 -18.00 -21.31
C SER A 51 3.89 -17.58 -20.16
N LEU A 52 3.27 -16.41 -20.21
CA LEU A 52 2.38 -15.95 -19.14
C LEU A 52 1.04 -16.72 -19.14
N ARG A 53 0.82 -17.51 -18.12
CA ARG A 53 -0.46 -18.14 -17.84
C ARG A 53 -1.26 -17.28 -16.86
N LEU A 54 -2.29 -16.63 -17.37
CA LEU A 54 -3.24 -15.90 -16.53
C LEU A 54 -4.37 -16.83 -16.10
N SER A 55 -4.57 -16.90 -14.80
CA SER A 55 -5.69 -17.61 -14.19
C SER A 55 -6.61 -16.63 -13.49
N GLU A 56 -7.88 -16.96 -13.41
CA GLU A 56 -8.89 -16.20 -12.68
C GLU A 56 -9.22 -16.97 -11.40
N LEU A 57 -9.16 -16.28 -10.26
CA LEU A 57 -9.58 -16.80 -8.98
C LEU A 57 -11.01 -16.34 -8.69
N GLN A 58 -11.93 -17.29 -8.50
CA GLN A 58 -13.24 -17.01 -7.94
C GLN A 58 -13.15 -17.23 -6.43
N PRO A 59 -13.09 -16.17 -5.61
CA PRO A 59 -12.92 -16.32 -4.18
C PRO A 59 -14.19 -16.94 -3.57
N LEU A 60 -14.00 -17.98 -2.76
CA LEU A 60 -15.04 -18.59 -1.93
C LEU A 60 -14.97 -18.03 -0.52
N GLU A 61 -13.78 -17.82 -0.03
CA GLU A 61 -13.49 -17.26 1.27
C GLU A 61 -12.43 -16.17 1.14
N ILE A 62 -12.63 -15.09 1.86
CA ILE A 62 -11.73 -13.95 1.90
C ILE A 62 -11.51 -13.61 3.35
N SER A 63 -10.25 -13.59 3.78
CA SER A 63 -9.89 -13.14 5.12
C SER A 63 -8.81 -12.08 5.06
N TYR A 64 -8.87 -11.13 5.99
CA TYR A 64 -7.89 -10.09 6.17
C TYR A 64 -7.30 -10.20 7.58
N VAL A 65 -6.01 -10.41 7.66
CA VAL A 65 -5.27 -10.55 8.93
C VAL A 65 -4.52 -9.26 9.20
N THR A 66 -4.79 -8.66 10.34
CA THR A 66 -4.10 -7.47 10.86
C THR A 66 -3.48 -7.77 12.22
N ALA A 67 -2.83 -6.78 12.82
CA ALA A 67 -2.37 -6.87 14.21
C ALA A 67 -3.52 -7.08 15.21
N ASP A 68 -4.73 -6.63 14.86
CA ASP A 68 -5.93 -6.71 15.71
C ASP A 68 -6.68 -8.05 15.57
N GLY A 69 -6.29 -8.89 14.59
CA GLY A 69 -6.88 -10.20 14.39
C GLY A 69 -7.20 -10.58 12.95
N VAL A 70 -8.06 -11.60 12.83
CA VAL A 70 -8.52 -12.12 11.53
C VAL A 70 -9.95 -11.68 11.29
N HIS A 71 -10.18 -11.05 10.16
CA HIS A 71 -11.49 -10.55 9.72
C HIS A 71 -11.92 -11.30 8.47
N VAL A 72 -13.10 -11.91 8.51
CA VAL A 72 -13.71 -12.51 7.31
C VAL A 72 -14.43 -11.43 6.54
N VAL A 73 -14.16 -11.34 5.24
CA VAL A 73 -14.76 -10.36 4.33
C VAL A 73 -15.84 -11.06 3.50
N PRO A 74 -17.12 -10.68 3.63
CA PRO A 74 -18.17 -11.20 2.79
C PRO A 74 -17.91 -10.93 1.31
N ARG A 75 -18.23 -11.88 0.44
CA ARG A 75 -18.05 -11.72 -1.02
C ARG A 75 -18.84 -10.53 -1.58
N SER A 76 -20.01 -10.25 -1.01
CA SER A 76 -20.81 -9.07 -1.36
C SER A 76 -20.05 -7.78 -1.12
N ASP A 77 -19.32 -7.70 0.00
CA ASP A 77 -18.59 -6.51 0.40
C ASP A 77 -17.37 -6.30 -0.52
N LEU A 78 -16.65 -7.39 -0.85
CA LEU A 78 -15.59 -7.30 -1.86
C LEU A 78 -16.14 -6.86 -3.23
N ALA A 79 -17.30 -7.39 -3.65
CA ALA A 79 -17.90 -7.04 -4.94
C ALA A 79 -18.43 -5.59 -4.98
N ALA A 80 -18.83 -5.06 -3.83
CA ALA A 80 -19.29 -3.68 -3.69
C ALA A 80 -18.15 -2.68 -3.40
N ALA A 81 -16.97 -3.18 -3.04
CA ALA A 81 -15.84 -2.32 -2.72
C ALA A 81 -15.38 -1.54 -3.95
N SER A 82 -15.17 -0.26 -3.76
CA SER A 82 -14.49 0.60 -4.72
C SER A 82 -13.00 0.66 -4.42
N VAL A 83 -12.21 0.93 -5.43
CA VAL A 83 -10.78 1.16 -5.26
C VAL A 83 -10.58 2.47 -4.51
N ASP A 84 -9.74 2.46 -3.48
CA ASP A 84 -9.38 3.66 -2.75
C ASP A 84 -8.59 4.62 -3.66
N PRO A 85 -9.09 5.86 -3.88
CA PRO A 85 -8.49 6.78 -4.84
C PRO A 85 -7.08 7.25 -4.44
N ILE A 86 -6.77 7.26 -3.13
CA ILE A 86 -5.45 7.65 -2.64
C ILE A 86 -4.48 6.47 -2.70
N ALA A 87 -4.93 5.28 -2.33
CA ALA A 87 -4.10 4.07 -2.33
C ALA A 87 -3.66 3.63 -3.74
N VAL A 88 -4.41 3.98 -4.78
CA VAL A 88 -3.99 3.72 -6.19
C VAL A 88 -2.62 4.32 -6.48
N ASP A 89 -2.37 5.54 -5.98
CA ASP A 89 -1.13 6.27 -6.21
C ASP A 89 -0.20 6.28 -4.98
N GLU A 90 -0.36 5.31 -4.07
CA GLU A 90 0.37 5.25 -2.79
C GLU A 90 1.87 5.46 -2.95
N GLN A 91 2.51 4.81 -3.91
CA GLN A 91 3.95 4.94 -4.15
C GLN A 91 4.35 6.37 -4.58
N ALA A 92 3.51 7.04 -5.33
CA ALA A 92 3.74 8.44 -5.70
C ALA A 92 3.59 9.35 -4.49
N TRP A 93 2.62 9.07 -3.63
CA TRP A 93 2.43 9.76 -2.37
C TRP A 93 3.62 9.61 -1.43
N LEU A 94 4.06 8.38 -1.17
CA LEU A 94 5.18 8.11 -0.28
C LEU A 94 6.46 8.83 -0.76
N ARG A 95 6.72 8.85 -2.08
CA ARG A 95 7.86 9.60 -2.64
C ARG A 95 7.75 11.11 -2.38
N ARG A 96 6.57 11.72 -2.60
CA ARG A 96 6.36 13.15 -2.35
C ARG A 96 6.49 13.50 -0.86
N LEU A 97 5.93 12.67 0.01
CA LEU A 97 5.98 12.88 1.45
C LEU A 97 7.39 12.64 2.03
N ALA A 98 8.23 11.86 1.37
CA ALA A 98 9.63 11.65 1.75
C ALA A 98 10.49 12.89 1.56
N ASP A 99 10.05 13.91 0.82
CA ASP A 99 10.72 15.21 0.70
C ASP A 99 10.73 16.00 2.03
N ASP A 100 9.85 15.63 2.97
CA ASP A 100 9.85 16.13 4.34
C ASP A 100 10.38 15.05 5.32
N PRO A 101 11.70 15.03 5.60
CA PRO A 101 12.31 13.98 6.40
C PRO A 101 11.85 13.95 7.86
N GLY A 102 11.22 15.02 8.33
CA GLY A 102 10.68 15.12 9.70
C GLY A 102 9.23 14.67 9.82
N LEU A 103 8.51 14.47 8.73
CA LEU A 103 7.06 14.23 8.74
C LEU A 103 6.70 12.96 9.54
N ALA A 104 7.35 11.84 9.26
CA ALA A 104 7.09 10.58 9.96
C ALA A 104 7.29 10.71 11.48
N ALA A 105 8.34 11.43 11.90
CA ALA A 105 8.61 11.68 13.31
C ALA A 105 7.52 12.54 13.97
N ARG A 106 7.09 13.62 13.31
CA ARG A 106 6.01 14.48 13.82
C ARG A 106 4.70 13.71 13.96
N LEU A 107 4.35 12.89 12.96
CA LEU A 107 3.15 12.06 13.01
C LEU A 107 3.20 11.04 14.15
N ALA A 108 4.34 10.38 14.36
CA ALA A 108 4.53 9.44 15.46
C ALA A 108 4.40 10.13 16.84
N LEU A 109 5.02 11.30 17.01
CA LEU A 109 4.90 12.10 18.24
C LEU A 109 3.47 12.58 18.48
N ARG A 110 2.77 13.02 17.46
CA ARG A 110 1.36 13.43 17.53
C ARG A 110 0.45 12.30 18.00
N ALA A 111 0.74 11.07 17.57
CA ALA A 111 0.05 9.87 18.03
C ALA A 111 0.50 9.37 19.44
N GLY A 112 1.25 10.18 20.17
CA GLY A 112 1.68 9.89 21.53
C GLY A 112 2.80 8.85 21.63
N ARG A 113 3.51 8.57 20.53
CA ARG A 113 4.59 7.57 20.55
C ARG A 113 5.95 8.22 20.82
N GLN A 114 6.74 7.55 21.65
CA GLN A 114 8.14 7.92 21.83
C GLN A 114 8.97 7.37 20.67
N ILE A 115 9.81 8.22 20.08
CA ILE A 115 10.64 7.88 18.92
C ILE A 115 12.14 7.82 19.25
N ALA A 116 12.51 7.91 20.53
CA ALA A 116 13.91 7.83 20.94
C ALA A 116 14.52 6.48 20.54
N GLY A 117 15.61 6.48 19.81
CA GLY A 117 16.28 5.27 19.32
C GLY A 117 15.58 4.58 18.14
N THR A 118 14.59 5.24 17.52
CA THR A 118 13.91 4.76 16.33
C THR A 118 14.18 5.69 15.14
N ARG A 119 13.92 5.21 13.93
CA ARG A 119 13.92 6.00 12.72
C ARG A 119 12.55 5.87 12.05
N PRO A 120 11.57 6.72 12.40
CA PRO A 120 10.25 6.66 11.80
C PRO A 120 10.31 6.85 10.29
N VAL A 121 9.58 6.01 9.55
CA VAL A 121 9.49 6.05 8.10
C VAL A 121 8.03 5.91 7.70
N LEU A 122 7.60 6.68 6.70
CA LEU A 122 6.25 6.50 6.13
C LEU A 122 6.19 5.14 5.43
N ALA A 123 5.16 4.36 5.73
CA ALA A 123 5.00 3.00 5.26
C ALA A 123 3.77 2.80 4.38
N GLY A 124 2.82 3.74 4.43
CA GLY A 124 1.62 3.68 3.61
C GLY A 124 0.74 4.89 3.75
N VAL A 125 -0.11 5.11 2.76
CA VAL A 125 -1.16 6.14 2.77
C VAL A 125 -2.37 5.65 2.00
N ASP A 126 -3.54 5.93 2.53
CA ASP A 126 -4.83 5.71 1.90
C ASP A 126 -5.83 6.82 2.27
N SER A 127 -7.07 6.71 1.85
CA SER A 127 -8.11 7.71 2.14
C SER A 127 -8.39 7.93 3.63
N TYR A 128 -7.97 7.01 4.49
CA TYR A 128 -8.30 7.03 5.93
C TYR A 128 -7.14 7.47 6.82
N GLY A 129 -5.89 7.48 6.30
CA GLY A 129 -4.74 7.88 7.12
C GLY A 129 -3.40 7.47 6.56
N ILE A 130 -2.39 7.60 7.41
CA ILE A 130 -1.00 7.27 7.09
C ILE A 130 -0.47 6.21 8.06
N ASP A 131 0.28 5.26 7.52
CA ASP A 131 1.01 4.29 8.32
C ASP A 131 2.47 4.74 8.47
N VAL A 132 2.95 4.72 9.69
CA VAL A 132 4.32 5.04 10.06
C VAL A 132 4.97 3.79 10.65
N ASN A 133 6.08 3.37 10.09
CA ASN A 133 6.93 2.36 10.70
C ASN A 133 7.83 3.04 11.73
N ILE A 134 7.69 2.65 13.00
CA ILE A 134 8.46 3.17 14.14
C ILE A 134 9.37 2.10 14.76
N GLY A 135 9.67 1.05 14.01
CA GLY A 135 10.51 -0.04 14.50
C GLY A 135 11.90 0.41 14.92
N SER A 136 12.46 -0.27 15.91
CA SER A 136 13.82 -0.01 16.39
C SER A 136 14.87 -0.46 15.39
N VAL A 137 15.83 0.41 15.11
CA VAL A 137 16.98 0.12 14.24
C VAL A 137 17.82 -1.05 14.77
N HIS A 138 17.78 -1.29 16.09
CA HIS A 138 18.67 -2.27 16.76
C HIS A 138 18.01 -3.65 16.97
N SER A 139 16.69 -3.71 17.08
CA SER A 139 16.00 -4.97 17.43
C SER A 139 15.47 -5.75 16.23
N GLY A 140 15.45 -5.16 15.04
CA GLY A 140 14.79 -5.73 13.88
C GLY A 140 13.26 -5.85 14.03
N VAL A 141 12.72 -5.42 15.16
CA VAL A 141 11.27 -5.41 15.40
C VAL A 141 10.66 -4.24 14.63
N ARG A 142 9.71 -4.54 13.78
CA ARG A 142 8.93 -3.52 13.05
C ARG A 142 7.64 -3.28 13.81
N GLU A 143 7.37 -2.03 14.11
CA GLU A 143 6.12 -1.60 14.73
C GLU A 143 5.45 -0.60 13.79
N PHE A 144 4.19 -0.86 13.45
CA PHE A 144 3.40 0.04 12.62
C PHE A 144 2.46 0.84 13.48
N LEU A 145 2.43 2.12 13.22
CA LEU A 145 1.53 3.06 13.84
C LEU A 145 0.60 3.59 12.74
N ARG A 146 -0.70 3.39 12.91
CA ARG A 146 -1.70 4.04 12.07
C ARG A 146 -2.02 5.42 12.64
N VAL A 147 -1.86 6.46 11.82
CA VAL A 147 -2.27 7.83 12.11
C VAL A 147 -3.49 8.14 11.26
N PRO A 148 -4.71 8.12 11.84
CA PRO A 148 -5.92 8.38 11.06
C PRO A 148 -6.00 9.84 10.64
N PHE A 149 -6.55 10.10 9.45
CA PHE A 149 -6.94 11.43 9.05
C PHE A 149 -8.18 11.90 9.85
N PRO A 150 -8.33 13.21 10.08
CA PRO A 150 -9.51 13.74 10.78
C PRO A 150 -10.83 13.43 10.06
N GLN A 151 -10.77 13.27 8.74
CA GLN A 151 -11.87 12.88 7.87
C GLN A 151 -11.35 12.03 6.71
N VAL A 152 -12.25 11.29 6.06
CA VAL A 152 -11.91 10.50 4.86
C VAL A 152 -11.51 11.45 3.74
N CYS A 153 -10.35 11.21 3.14
CA CYS A 153 -9.83 12.00 2.02
C CYS A 153 -10.30 11.39 0.70
N ALA A 154 -10.92 12.21 -0.14
CA ALA A 154 -11.39 11.80 -1.46
C ALA A 154 -10.36 12.10 -2.57
N ASP A 155 -9.48 13.05 -2.33
CA ASP A 155 -8.50 13.52 -3.31
C ASP A 155 -7.21 14.03 -2.66
N SER A 156 -6.31 14.53 -3.50
CA SER A 156 -5.00 15.03 -3.07
C SER A 156 -5.08 16.29 -2.23
N GLU A 157 -6.07 17.15 -2.43
CA GLU A 157 -6.24 18.39 -1.66
C GLU A 157 -6.65 18.06 -0.22
N ASP A 158 -7.54 17.09 -0.05
CA ASP A 158 -7.94 16.59 1.25
C ASP A 158 -6.76 16.01 2.03
N VAL A 159 -5.91 15.20 1.37
CA VAL A 159 -4.70 14.65 2.01
C VAL A 159 -3.76 15.77 2.47
N HIS A 160 -3.50 16.79 1.65
CA HIS A 160 -2.64 17.90 2.05
C HIS A 160 -3.23 18.67 3.24
N ARG A 161 -4.54 18.89 3.23
CA ARG A 161 -5.25 19.57 4.33
C ARG A 161 -5.18 18.76 5.63
N ALA A 162 -5.43 17.45 5.55
CA ALA A 162 -5.35 16.55 6.69
C ALA A 162 -3.92 16.51 7.28
N LEU A 163 -2.90 16.45 6.43
CA LEU A 163 -1.50 16.51 6.86
C LEU A 163 -1.15 17.82 7.55
N ALA A 164 -1.58 18.96 6.99
CA ALA A 164 -1.35 20.25 7.59
C ALA A 164 -2.01 20.39 8.98
N GLU A 165 -3.15 19.72 9.19
CA GLU A 165 -3.81 19.66 10.49
C GLU A 165 -3.07 18.75 11.48
N LEU A 166 -2.63 17.58 11.03
CA LEU A 166 -1.92 16.61 11.86
C LEU A 166 -0.51 17.08 12.28
N THR A 167 0.09 18.01 11.55
CA THR A 167 1.46 18.50 11.80
C THR A 167 1.55 19.86 12.47
N ARG A 168 0.43 20.47 12.82
CA ARG A 168 0.36 21.66 13.69
C ARG A 168 0.58 21.27 15.15
#